data_04b815b8106804acfce4f405d9f5b49e
#
_entry.id   04b815b8106804acfce4f405d9f5b49e
#
_cell.length_a   1.000
_cell.length_b   1.000
_cell.length_c   1.000
_cell.angle_alpha   90.00
_cell.angle_beta   90.00
_cell.angle_gamma   90.00
#
_symmetry.space_group_name_H-M   'P 1'
#
loop_
_entity.id
_entity.type
_entity.pdbx_description
1 polymer ?
#
loop_
_entity_poly.entity_id
_entity_poly.type
_entity_poly.pdbx_seq_one_letter_code
_entity_poly.pdbx_strand_id
1 'polypeptide(L)'
;MKTTAVLCALLVSLPVAAQEKKKADPQIERGRYVTKISGCHDCHTPGYALSGGKTPESQYLVGDILGWRGPWGTTYPVNLRLYMQDLNEDQWVKKAKALSTRPPMPWFNLHNMSTGDLRAMYRYIRSLGPAGKPAPAYLPPDQTPPPPFVQFPAPPPK
;
A
#
# COMPACT_ATOMS: atom_id res chain seq x y z
N MET A 1 -1.78 -13.90 79.28
CA MET A 1 -1.58 -12.67 78.47
C MET A 1 -1.43 -13.09 77.01
N LYS A 2 -2.42 -12.78 76.17
CA LYS A 2 -2.42 -13.14 74.71
C LYS A 2 -2.13 -11.85 73.94
N THR A 3 -0.97 -11.78 73.30
CA THR A 3 -0.57 -10.65 72.49
C THR A 3 -1.07 -10.88 71.03
N THR A 4 -2.01 -10.04 70.60
CA THR A 4 -2.55 -10.05 69.22
C THR A 4 -1.66 -9.15 68.37
N ALA A 5 -0.92 -9.72 67.43
CA ALA A 5 -0.16 -8.97 66.43
C ALA A 5 -1.10 -8.54 65.26
N VAL A 6 -1.26 -7.23 65.09
CA VAL A 6 -1.98 -6.63 63.96
C VAL A 6 -1.02 -6.49 62.77
N LEU A 7 -1.26 -7.25 61.71
CA LEU A 7 -0.50 -7.20 60.47
C LEU A 7 -1.09 -6.07 59.57
N CYS A 8 -0.41 -4.93 59.49
CA CYS A 8 -0.78 -3.85 58.56
C CYS A 8 -0.31 -4.17 57.14
N ALA A 9 -1.22 -4.52 56.26
CA ALA A 9 -0.92 -4.73 54.85
C ALA A 9 -0.85 -3.36 54.11
N LEU A 10 0.35 -2.96 53.72
CA LEU A 10 0.58 -1.80 52.85
C LEU A 10 0.17 -2.14 51.41
N LEU A 11 -0.95 -1.59 50.96
CA LEU A 11 -1.37 -1.61 49.56
C LEU A 11 -0.51 -0.62 48.76
N VAL A 12 0.49 -1.11 48.05
CA VAL A 12 1.28 -0.32 47.10
C VAL A 12 0.46 -0.18 45.80
N SER A 13 -0.17 0.96 45.61
CA SER A 13 -0.82 1.33 44.33
C SER A 13 0.24 1.70 43.28
N LEU A 14 0.48 0.81 42.33
CA LEU A 14 1.32 1.11 41.15
C LEU A 14 0.55 2.07 40.23
N PRO A 15 1.17 3.19 39.81
CA PRO A 15 0.54 4.06 38.80
C PRO A 15 0.46 3.33 37.49
N VAL A 16 -0.75 3.10 36.97
CA VAL A 16 -0.99 2.68 35.60
C VAL A 16 -0.65 3.87 34.72
N ALA A 17 0.54 3.85 34.10
CA ALA A 17 0.91 4.82 33.11
C ALA A 17 -0.05 4.64 31.90
N ALA A 18 -0.99 5.57 31.73
CA ALA A 18 -1.83 5.66 30.58
C ALA A 18 -0.93 5.92 29.36
N GLN A 19 -0.77 4.92 28.49
CA GLN A 19 -0.07 5.09 27.20
C GLN A 19 -0.91 6.07 26.36
N GLU A 20 -0.46 7.32 26.28
CA GLU A 20 -1.02 8.26 25.32
C GLU A 20 -0.88 7.67 23.93
N LYS A 21 -2.01 7.33 23.29
CA LYS A 21 -2.04 6.95 21.86
C LYS A 21 -1.48 8.12 21.07
N LYS A 22 -0.26 7.96 20.54
CA LYS A 22 0.37 8.95 19.67
C LYS A 22 -0.63 9.32 18.59
N LYS A 23 -1.04 10.60 18.54
CA LYS A 23 -2.01 11.10 17.57
C LYS A 23 -1.48 10.79 16.17
N ALA A 24 -2.30 10.13 15.34
CA ALA A 24 -1.91 9.78 13.98
C ALA A 24 -1.55 11.04 13.20
N ASP A 25 -0.49 10.98 12.39
CA ASP A 25 -0.10 12.09 11.53
C ASP A 25 -1.20 12.34 10.48
N PRO A 26 -1.82 13.54 10.44
CA PRO A 26 -2.89 13.85 9.51
C PRO A 26 -2.50 13.65 8.04
N GLN A 27 -1.23 13.81 7.70
CA GLN A 27 -0.74 13.59 6.34
C GLN A 27 -0.68 12.09 5.99
N ILE A 28 -0.32 11.24 6.93
CA ILE A 28 -0.36 9.78 6.77
C ILE A 28 -1.81 9.31 6.60
N GLU A 29 -2.72 9.82 7.44
CA GLU A 29 -4.15 9.46 7.32
C GLU A 29 -4.77 9.96 6.01
N ARG A 30 -4.41 11.16 5.55
CA ARG A 30 -4.80 11.66 4.22
C ARG A 30 -4.27 10.76 3.11
N GLY A 31 -3.01 10.35 3.20
CA GLY A 31 -2.38 9.44 2.23
C GLY A 31 -3.06 8.07 2.20
N ARG A 32 -3.37 7.50 3.37
CA ARG A 32 -4.15 6.27 3.50
C ARG A 32 -5.49 6.38 2.77
N TYR A 33 -6.22 7.44 3.04
CA TYR A 33 -7.52 7.70 2.40
C TYR A 33 -7.37 7.82 0.88
N VAL A 34 -6.48 8.69 0.38
CA VAL A 34 -6.27 8.90 -1.05
C VAL A 34 -5.87 7.61 -1.76
N THR A 35 -4.92 6.86 -1.21
CA THR A 35 -4.47 5.58 -1.78
C THR A 35 -5.60 4.58 -1.90
N LYS A 36 -6.50 4.55 -0.90
CA LYS A 36 -7.66 3.67 -0.90
C LYS A 36 -8.70 4.07 -1.94
N ILE A 37 -9.14 5.34 -1.96
CA ILE A 37 -10.21 5.77 -2.86
C ILE A 37 -9.78 5.86 -4.33
N SER A 38 -8.47 5.95 -4.58
CA SER A 38 -7.91 5.95 -5.94
C SER A 38 -7.71 4.54 -6.51
N GLY A 39 -8.13 3.49 -5.80
CA GLY A 39 -8.06 2.11 -6.27
C GLY A 39 -6.64 1.52 -6.34
N CYS A 40 -5.64 2.12 -5.67
CA CYS A 40 -4.27 1.60 -5.72
C CYS A 40 -4.17 0.17 -5.19
N HIS A 41 -4.98 -0.14 -4.17
CA HIS A 41 -5.00 -1.47 -3.57
C HIS A 41 -5.58 -2.55 -4.48
N ASP A 42 -6.45 -2.20 -5.43
CA ASP A 42 -7.15 -3.17 -6.27
C ASP A 42 -6.18 -4.02 -7.10
N CYS A 43 -5.03 -3.42 -7.46
CA CYS A 43 -3.96 -4.10 -8.19
C CYS A 43 -2.70 -4.31 -7.34
N HIS A 44 -2.29 -3.31 -6.53
CA HIS A 44 -1.01 -3.32 -5.83
C HIS A 44 -1.03 -4.04 -4.47
N THR A 45 -2.19 -4.56 -4.03
CA THR A 45 -2.32 -5.36 -2.81
C THR A 45 -2.92 -6.73 -3.14
N PRO A 46 -2.18 -7.84 -2.95
CA PRO A 46 -2.67 -9.17 -3.30
C PRO A 46 -4.00 -9.50 -2.62
N GLY A 47 -4.98 -9.97 -3.41
CA GLY A 47 -6.27 -10.41 -2.89
C GLY A 47 -7.18 -9.31 -2.32
N TYR A 48 -6.85 -8.02 -2.48
CA TYR A 48 -7.62 -6.91 -1.88
C TYR A 48 -9.08 -6.88 -2.36
N ALA A 49 -9.30 -6.92 -3.68
CA ALA A 49 -10.64 -6.93 -4.25
C ALA A 49 -11.42 -8.20 -3.87
N LEU A 50 -10.77 -9.37 -3.88
CA LEU A 50 -11.39 -10.65 -3.52
C LEU A 50 -11.81 -10.70 -2.05
N SER A 51 -11.08 -10.03 -1.16
CA SER A 51 -11.42 -9.93 0.27
C SER A 51 -12.45 -8.86 0.59
N GLY A 52 -12.93 -8.10 -0.41
CA GLY A 52 -13.77 -6.94 -0.18
C GLY A 52 -13.07 -5.85 0.64
N GLY A 53 -11.76 -5.67 0.41
CA GLY A 53 -10.93 -4.67 1.09
C GLY A 53 -10.49 -5.06 2.51
N LYS A 54 -10.63 -6.34 2.90
CA LYS A 54 -10.31 -6.85 4.26
C LYS A 54 -8.89 -7.39 4.39
N THR A 55 -8.04 -7.21 3.39
CA THR A 55 -6.62 -7.58 3.48
C THR A 55 -5.95 -6.84 4.65
N PRO A 56 -5.12 -7.49 5.48
CA PRO A 56 -4.37 -6.83 6.54
C PRO A 56 -3.43 -5.75 6.01
N GLU A 57 -3.31 -4.61 6.73
CA GLU A 57 -2.47 -3.49 6.31
C GLU A 57 -0.99 -3.87 6.13
N SER A 58 -0.51 -4.86 6.86
CA SER A 58 0.84 -5.39 6.69
C SER A 58 1.14 -5.90 5.28
N GLN A 59 0.09 -6.27 4.52
CA GLN A 59 0.16 -6.77 3.14
C GLN A 59 -0.18 -5.69 2.10
N TYR A 60 -0.44 -4.46 2.50
CA TYR A 60 -0.80 -3.39 1.58
C TYR A 60 0.36 -2.99 0.67
N LEU A 61 0.04 -2.78 -0.61
CA LEU A 61 0.90 -2.15 -1.61
C LEU A 61 2.24 -2.86 -1.87
N VAL A 62 2.29 -4.16 -1.60
CA VAL A 62 3.49 -5.00 -1.82
C VAL A 62 3.62 -5.49 -3.28
N GLY A 63 2.75 -5.01 -4.19
CA GLY A 63 2.67 -5.50 -5.56
C GLY A 63 1.95 -6.84 -5.65
N ASP A 64 1.85 -7.40 -6.86
CA ASP A 64 1.22 -8.69 -7.08
C ASP A 64 1.94 -9.47 -8.20
N ILE A 65 1.82 -10.81 -8.15
CA ILE A 65 2.23 -11.71 -9.22
C ILE A 65 1.13 -11.94 -10.26
N LEU A 66 -0.08 -11.43 -10.03
CA LEU A 66 -1.18 -11.49 -11.00
C LEU A 66 -0.81 -10.67 -12.24
N GLY A 67 -0.63 -11.37 -13.36
CA GLY A 67 -0.35 -10.75 -14.65
C GLY A 67 -1.60 -10.15 -15.29
N TRP A 68 -1.46 -9.01 -15.94
CA TRP A 68 -2.50 -8.34 -16.71
C TRP A 68 -2.11 -8.37 -18.19
N ARG A 69 -2.59 -9.38 -18.91
CA ARG A 69 -2.23 -9.63 -20.30
C ARG A 69 -3.22 -9.02 -21.29
N GLY A 70 -2.68 -8.32 -22.27
CA GLY A 70 -3.46 -7.71 -23.37
C GLY A 70 -2.60 -7.50 -24.61
N PRO A 71 -3.09 -6.73 -25.59
CA PRO A 71 -2.31 -6.40 -26.79
C PRO A 71 -0.98 -5.68 -26.50
N TRP A 72 -0.85 -5.10 -25.31
CA TRP A 72 0.35 -4.42 -24.82
C TRP A 72 1.41 -5.37 -24.22
N GLY A 73 1.17 -6.68 -24.18
CA GLY A 73 1.95 -7.65 -23.43
C GLY A 73 1.36 -7.94 -22.05
N THR A 74 2.19 -8.38 -21.12
CA THR A 74 1.78 -8.64 -19.72
C THR A 74 2.47 -7.68 -18.77
N THR A 75 1.68 -6.94 -17.99
CA THR A 75 2.14 -6.05 -16.94
C THR A 75 1.83 -6.64 -15.57
N TYR A 76 2.63 -6.27 -14.57
CA TYR A 76 2.45 -6.69 -13.17
C TYR A 76 2.42 -5.47 -12.28
N PRO A 77 1.55 -5.44 -11.24
CA PRO A 77 1.51 -4.34 -10.29
C PRO A 77 2.80 -4.29 -9.48
N VAL A 78 3.54 -3.21 -9.61
CA VAL A 78 4.82 -3.03 -8.89
C VAL A 78 4.61 -2.97 -7.38
N ASN A 79 5.62 -3.41 -6.62
CA ASN A 79 5.66 -3.22 -5.17
C ASN A 79 5.91 -1.73 -4.86
N LEU A 80 4.85 -1.01 -4.49
CA LEU A 80 4.94 0.43 -4.20
C LEU A 80 5.75 0.73 -2.94
N ARG A 81 5.78 -0.19 -1.97
CA ARG A 81 6.58 -0.03 -0.75
C ARG A 81 8.08 -0.05 -1.02
N LEU A 82 8.52 -0.91 -1.95
CA LEU A 82 9.91 -0.93 -2.41
C LEU A 82 10.18 0.23 -3.36
N TYR A 83 9.28 0.50 -4.30
CA TYR A 83 9.42 1.59 -5.26
C TYR A 83 9.65 2.96 -4.60
N MET A 84 8.95 3.23 -3.48
CA MET A 84 9.10 4.49 -2.75
C MET A 84 10.41 4.57 -1.94
N GLN A 85 11.16 3.46 -1.75
CA GLN A 85 12.44 3.53 -1.03
C GLN A 85 13.50 4.28 -1.83
N ASP A 86 13.45 4.18 -3.15
CA ASP A 86 14.43 4.77 -4.07
C ASP A 86 14.12 6.24 -4.43
N LEU A 87 13.07 6.82 -3.84
CA LEU A 87 12.59 8.16 -4.15
C LEU A 87 12.49 9.01 -2.88
N ASN A 88 12.78 10.30 -3.02
CA ASN A 88 12.29 11.29 -2.08
C ASN A 88 10.90 11.81 -2.50
N GLU A 89 10.27 12.60 -1.64
CA GLU A 89 8.91 13.10 -1.82
C GLU A 89 8.75 13.95 -3.10
N ASP A 90 9.71 14.80 -3.40
CA ASP A 90 9.66 15.65 -4.60
C ASP A 90 9.88 14.86 -5.89
N GLN A 91 10.78 13.89 -5.84
CA GLN A 91 11.00 12.95 -6.95
C GLN A 91 9.76 12.12 -7.24
N TRP A 92 9.05 11.66 -6.19
CA TRP A 92 7.78 10.98 -6.36
C TRP A 92 6.75 11.87 -7.06
N VAL A 93 6.53 13.10 -6.55
CA VAL A 93 5.58 14.05 -7.16
C VAL A 93 5.90 14.28 -8.65
N LYS A 94 7.17 14.54 -8.96
CA LYS A 94 7.60 14.73 -10.36
C LYS A 94 7.34 13.49 -11.22
N LYS A 95 7.69 12.29 -10.72
CA LYS A 95 7.43 11.03 -11.42
C LYS A 95 5.94 10.76 -11.61
N ALA A 96 5.13 10.95 -10.57
CA ALA A 96 3.68 10.73 -10.64
C ALA A 96 3.02 11.64 -11.68
N LYS A 97 3.42 12.92 -11.74
CA LYS A 97 2.90 13.89 -12.72
C LYS A 97 3.35 13.64 -14.16
N ALA A 98 4.42 12.90 -14.37
CA ALA A 98 4.97 12.59 -15.70
C ALA A 98 4.81 11.10 -16.08
N LEU A 99 4.19 10.29 -15.22
CA LEU A 99 4.09 8.85 -15.43
C LEU A 99 3.28 8.53 -16.69
N SER A 100 3.84 7.70 -17.55
CA SER A 100 3.13 7.03 -18.62
C SER A 100 3.54 5.56 -18.61
N THR A 101 2.57 4.67 -18.57
CA THR A 101 2.83 3.23 -18.50
C THR A 101 1.74 2.44 -19.23
N ARG A 102 1.94 1.14 -19.34
CA ARG A 102 1.03 0.24 -20.03
C ARG A 102 -0.25 0.01 -19.25
N PRO A 103 -1.34 -0.33 -19.93
CA PRO A 103 -2.57 -0.79 -19.28
C PRO A 103 -2.32 -2.00 -18.38
N PRO A 104 -3.19 -2.22 -17.34
CA PRO A 104 -4.40 -1.47 -17.04
C PRO A 104 -4.20 -0.28 -16.10
N MET A 105 -2.95 0.05 -15.71
CA MET A 105 -2.67 1.12 -14.74
C MET A 105 -3.23 2.47 -15.23
N PRO A 106 -4.19 3.10 -14.50
CA PRO A 106 -4.77 4.38 -14.88
C PRO A 106 -3.86 5.54 -14.43
N TRP A 107 -2.64 5.59 -14.98
CA TRP A 107 -1.59 6.54 -14.61
C TRP A 107 -2.02 8.01 -14.78
N PHE A 108 -2.93 8.29 -15.70
CA PHE A 108 -3.49 9.63 -15.93
C PHE A 108 -4.23 10.18 -14.71
N ASN A 109 -4.73 9.33 -13.81
CA ASN A 109 -5.32 9.77 -12.54
C ASN A 109 -4.28 10.44 -11.63
N LEU A 110 -3.03 9.98 -11.64
CA LEU A 110 -1.95 10.60 -10.88
C LEU A 110 -1.65 12.03 -11.37
N HIS A 111 -1.80 12.29 -12.68
CA HIS A 111 -1.63 13.62 -13.25
C HIS A 111 -2.66 14.62 -12.70
N ASN A 112 -3.87 14.14 -12.41
CA ASN A 112 -4.98 14.97 -11.93
C ASN A 112 -4.98 15.14 -10.39
N MET A 113 -4.22 14.34 -9.65
CA MET A 113 -4.12 14.49 -8.20
C MET A 113 -3.43 15.79 -7.82
N SER A 114 -3.84 16.41 -6.72
CA SER A 114 -3.12 17.54 -6.16
C SER A 114 -1.71 17.16 -5.72
N THR A 115 -0.79 18.11 -5.73
CA THR A 115 0.56 17.90 -5.18
C THR A 115 0.51 17.49 -3.71
N GLY A 116 -0.44 18.05 -2.94
CA GLY A 116 -0.65 17.70 -1.53
C GLY A 116 -1.06 16.23 -1.35
N ASP A 117 -1.96 15.72 -2.20
CA ASP A 117 -2.40 14.33 -2.16
C ASP A 117 -1.27 13.36 -2.56
N LEU A 118 -0.49 13.70 -3.58
CA LEU A 118 0.68 12.90 -3.97
C LEU A 118 1.72 12.84 -2.85
N ARG A 119 1.98 13.96 -2.14
CA ARG A 119 2.86 13.99 -0.97
C ARG A 119 2.31 13.14 0.19
N ALA A 120 1.03 13.28 0.49
CA ALA A 120 0.37 12.49 1.52
C ALA A 120 0.43 10.99 1.19
N MET A 121 0.18 10.60 -0.07
CA MET A 121 0.33 9.23 -0.56
C MET A 121 1.76 8.70 -0.35
N TYR A 122 2.78 9.48 -0.69
CA TYR A 122 4.17 9.12 -0.46
C TYR A 122 4.44 8.85 1.02
N ARG A 123 4.04 9.77 1.91
CA ARG A 123 4.25 9.64 3.36
C ARG A 123 3.56 8.39 3.93
N TYR A 124 2.33 8.12 3.49
CA TYR A 124 1.62 6.91 3.90
C TYR A 124 2.35 5.65 3.44
N ILE A 125 2.70 5.54 2.17
CA ILE A 125 3.38 4.34 1.64
C ILE A 125 4.73 4.14 2.35
N ARG A 126 5.49 5.21 2.58
CA ARG A 126 6.74 5.18 3.35
C ARG A 126 6.53 4.75 4.80
N SER A 127 5.43 5.16 5.43
CA SER A 127 5.12 4.78 6.83
C SER A 127 4.83 3.29 7.00
N LEU A 128 4.40 2.61 5.93
CA LEU A 128 4.22 1.15 5.94
C LEU A 128 5.56 0.39 5.99
N GLY A 129 6.68 1.06 5.68
CA GLY A 129 8.01 0.45 5.61
C GLY A 129 8.18 -0.51 4.42
N PRO A 130 9.39 -0.96 4.12
CA PRO A 130 9.64 -1.94 3.06
C PRO A 130 9.08 -3.32 3.44
N ALA A 131 8.46 -4.02 2.48
CA ALA A 131 7.99 -5.39 2.64
C ALA A 131 7.78 -6.06 1.28
N GLY A 132 7.68 -7.38 1.26
CA GLY A 132 7.45 -8.16 0.06
C GLY A 132 8.68 -8.27 -0.84
N LYS A 133 8.45 -8.66 -2.09
CA LYS A 133 9.47 -8.81 -3.14
C LYS A 133 9.14 -7.91 -4.33
N PRO A 134 10.10 -7.61 -5.22
CA PRO A 134 9.80 -6.99 -6.50
C PRO A 134 8.76 -7.80 -7.29
N ALA A 135 7.85 -7.12 -7.98
CA ALA A 135 6.93 -7.76 -8.91
C ALA A 135 7.69 -8.36 -10.10
N PRO A 136 7.10 -9.35 -10.80
CA PRO A 136 7.68 -9.90 -12.02
C PRO A 136 7.92 -8.81 -13.08
N ALA A 137 8.90 -9.05 -13.94
CA ALA A 137 9.19 -8.14 -15.05
C ALA A 137 8.07 -8.19 -16.11
N TYR A 138 7.90 -7.08 -16.82
CA TYR A 138 7.03 -7.03 -18.00
C TYR A 138 7.39 -8.09 -19.02
N LEU A 139 6.36 -8.71 -19.64
CA LEU A 139 6.53 -9.64 -20.76
C LEU A 139 5.92 -9.05 -22.04
N PRO A 140 6.62 -9.10 -23.19
CA PRO A 140 6.10 -8.62 -24.46
C PRO A 140 4.92 -9.48 -24.96
N PRO A 141 4.14 -9.01 -25.97
CA PRO A 141 2.92 -9.68 -26.42
C PRO A 141 3.10 -11.12 -26.94
N ASP A 142 4.26 -11.41 -27.48
CA ASP A 142 4.64 -12.73 -28.03
C ASP A 142 5.01 -13.76 -26.96
N GLN A 143 5.12 -13.33 -25.70
CA GLN A 143 5.41 -14.22 -24.56
C GLN A 143 4.15 -14.49 -23.74
N THR A 144 3.93 -15.78 -23.43
CA THR A 144 2.85 -16.19 -22.53
C THR A 144 3.32 -16.11 -21.08
N PRO A 145 2.59 -15.37 -20.21
CA PRO A 145 2.95 -15.32 -18.80
C PRO A 145 2.65 -16.65 -18.08
N PRO A 146 3.39 -16.99 -17.03
CA PRO A 146 2.96 -18.03 -16.11
C PRO A 146 1.67 -17.61 -15.39
N PRO A 147 0.79 -18.56 -15.00
CA PRO A 147 -0.37 -18.25 -14.18
C PRO A 147 0.07 -17.77 -12.76
N PRO A 148 -0.79 -16.96 -12.08
CA PRO A 148 -2.09 -16.47 -12.53
C PRO A 148 -1.99 -15.22 -13.41
N PHE A 149 -2.91 -15.08 -14.37
CA PHE A 149 -3.07 -13.83 -15.12
C PHE A 149 -4.50 -13.61 -15.58
N VAL A 150 -4.87 -12.34 -15.77
CA VAL A 150 -6.13 -11.91 -16.38
C VAL A 150 -5.86 -11.65 -17.86
N GLN A 151 -6.68 -12.25 -18.74
CA GLN A 151 -6.60 -12.03 -20.18
C GLN A 151 -7.61 -10.96 -20.59
N PHE A 152 -7.11 -9.84 -21.10
CA PHE A 152 -7.91 -8.81 -21.75
C PHE A 152 -8.24 -9.22 -23.19
N PRO A 153 -9.45 -8.88 -23.70
CA PRO A 153 -9.78 -9.12 -25.09
C PRO A 153 -8.88 -8.29 -26.02
N ALA A 154 -8.66 -8.81 -27.21
CA ALA A 154 -8.08 -8.01 -28.29
C ALA A 154 -9.03 -6.84 -28.65
N PRO A 155 -8.51 -5.67 -29.09
CA PRO A 155 -9.36 -4.63 -29.64
C PRO A 155 -10.20 -5.19 -30.78
N PRO A 156 -11.45 -4.68 -30.99
CA PRO A 156 -12.22 -5.06 -32.16
C PRO A 156 -11.44 -4.73 -33.45
N PRO A 157 -11.58 -5.54 -34.50
CA PRO A 157 -10.97 -5.24 -35.79
C PRO A 157 -11.45 -3.87 -36.29
N LYS A 158 -10.55 -3.09 -36.86
CA LYS A 158 -10.87 -1.80 -37.47
C LYS A 158 -11.61 -2.01 -38.77
#